data_97d9b8c219791eb1b9933ce67a6c4c77
#
_entry.id   97d9b8c219791eb1b9933ce67a6c4c77
#
_cell.length_a   1.000
_cell.length_b   1.000
_cell.length_c   1.000
_cell.angle_alpha   90.00
_cell.angle_beta   90.00
_cell.angle_gamma   90.00
#
_symmetry.space_group_name_H-M   'P 1'
#
loop_
_entity.id
_entity.type
_entity.pdbx_description
1 polymer ?
#
loop_
_entity_poly.entity_id
_entity_poly.type
_entity_poly.pdbx_seq_one_letter_code
_entity_poly.pdbx_strand_id
1 'polypeptide(L)'
;MSDSVVTEESGVDENVDSTESQENTQESVKSAEEVLTEDLQRLQADYSNYRKRVDRDRAVAYELAVASVLNELLPILDDLDRARTHGELEGGFKSVADQIENAVTKIGLVKFGEAGTLFDPQIHEALMHLTSSEVNEVTATEILQKGYKYKERVLRPARVTVTDPE
;
A
#
# COMPACT_ATOMS: atom_id res chain seq x y z
N MET A 1 21.55 -85.08 -64.96
CA MET A 1 21.10 -85.80 -63.77
C MET A 1 20.89 -84.75 -62.74
N SER A 2 19.63 -84.33 -62.55
CA SER A 2 18.75 -84.65 -61.45
C SER A 2 19.17 -83.90 -60.19
N ASP A 3 18.44 -83.20 -59.46
CA ASP A 3 17.01 -83.11 -59.23
C ASP A 3 16.73 -81.86 -58.36
N SER A 4 15.71 -81.21 -58.70
CA SER A 4 14.53 -80.74 -57.94
C SER A 4 14.60 -80.53 -56.44
N VAL A 5 13.94 -79.50 -56.04
CA VAL A 5 12.79 -79.42 -55.13
C VAL A 5 12.90 -78.15 -54.24
N VAL A 6 12.15 -77.13 -54.45
CA VAL A 6 10.81 -76.71 -53.98
C VAL A 6 10.72 -76.34 -52.52
N THR A 7 10.11 -75.16 -52.32
CA THR A 7 9.25 -74.67 -51.20
C THR A 7 9.91 -74.26 -49.93
N GLU A 8 9.48 -73.27 -49.22
CA GLU A 8 8.19 -72.59 -49.06
C GLU A 8 8.34 -71.23 -48.39
N GLU A 9 7.35 -70.37 -48.61
CA GLU A 9 7.07 -69.12 -47.90
C GLU A 9 7.02 -69.29 -46.39
N SER A 10 7.50 -68.29 -45.67
CA SER A 10 6.71 -67.79 -44.55
C SER A 10 7.05 -66.33 -44.36
N GLY A 11 6.10 -65.50 -44.72
CA GLY A 11 6.03 -64.13 -44.31
C GLY A 11 5.86 -64.05 -42.79
N VAL A 12 6.63 -63.24 -42.18
CA VAL A 12 6.41 -62.85 -40.79
C VAL A 12 6.21 -61.34 -40.74
N ASP A 13 5.06 -61.02 -40.32
CA ASP A 13 4.51 -59.73 -39.93
C ASP A 13 5.50 -58.87 -39.12
N GLU A 14 6.11 -57.89 -39.71
CA GLU A 14 6.96 -56.85 -39.05
C GLU A 14 6.24 -55.50 -38.97
N ASN A 15 4.91 -55.44 -38.83
CA ASN A 15 4.20 -54.16 -38.92
C ASN A 15 3.27 -53.85 -37.75
N VAL A 16 3.44 -54.48 -36.57
CA VAL A 16 2.60 -54.21 -35.39
C VAL A 16 3.33 -53.52 -34.25
N ASP A 17 4.67 -53.55 -34.20
CA ASP A 17 5.46 -52.98 -33.11
C ASP A 17 5.82 -51.50 -33.25
N SER A 18 5.73 -50.95 -34.49
CA SER A 18 6.06 -49.52 -34.72
C SER A 18 4.90 -48.53 -34.44
N THR A 19 3.65 -49.01 -34.42
CA THR A 19 2.46 -48.16 -34.17
C THR A 19 2.22 -47.92 -32.69
N GLU A 20 2.37 -48.94 -31.85
CA GLU A 20 2.22 -48.81 -30.39
C GLU A 20 3.33 -47.96 -29.76
N SER A 21 4.56 -48.02 -30.28
CA SER A 21 5.68 -47.21 -29.79
C SER A 21 5.49 -45.71 -30.18
N GLN A 22 4.87 -45.42 -31.32
CA GLN A 22 4.59 -44.05 -31.73
C GLN A 22 3.39 -43.44 -31.01
N GLU A 23 2.34 -44.17 -30.75
CA GLU A 23 1.18 -43.71 -29.96
C GLU A 23 1.58 -43.43 -28.50
N ASN A 24 2.35 -44.29 -27.86
CA ASN A 24 2.82 -44.10 -26.49
C ASN A 24 3.78 -42.91 -26.36
N THR A 25 4.58 -42.64 -27.38
CA THR A 25 5.46 -41.45 -27.40
C THR A 25 4.65 -40.16 -27.60
N GLN A 26 3.62 -40.18 -28.45
CA GLN A 26 2.74 -39.00 -28.67
C GLN A 26 1.86 -38.68 -27.46
N GLU A 27 1.38 -39.70 -26.74
CA GLU A 27 0.58 -39.50 -25.52
C GLU A 27 1.44 -38.98 -24.37
N SER A 28 2.68 -39.45 -24.22
CA SER A 28 3.62 -38.91 -23.22
C SER A 28 4.06 -37.46 -23.53
N VAL A 29 4.22 -37.10 -24.79
CA VAL A 29 4.56 -35.75 -25.22
C VAL A 29 3.38 -34.80 -24.98
N LYS A 30 2.15 -35.18 -25.30
CA LYS A 30 0.93 -34.41 -25.00
C LYS A 30 0.75 -34.18 -23.51
N SER A 31 0.96 -35.20 -22.68
CA SER A 31 0.93 -35.07 -21.23
C SER A 31 2.00 -34.10 -20.69
N ALA A 32 3.22 -34.13 -21.27
CA ALA A 32 4.27 -33.18 -20.90
C ALA A 32 3.97 -31.74 -21.33
N GLU A 33 3.35 -31.54 -22.49
CA GLU A 33 2.90 -30.21 -22.97
C GLU A 33 1.78 -29.66 -22.09
N GLU A 34 0.85 -30.47 -21.64
CA GLU A 34 -0.23 -30.07 -20.72
C GLU A 34 0.35 -29.62 -19.37
N VAL A 35 1.26 -30.37 -18.78
CA VAL A 35 1.95 -30.02 -17.54
C VAL A 35 2.74 -28.72 -17.67
N LEU A 36 3.49 -28.57 -18.77
CA LEU A 36 4.22 -27.34 -19.04
C LEU A 36 3.28 -26.13 -19.23
N THR A 37 2.13 -26.34 -19.86
CA THR A 37 1.12 -25.28 -20.04
C THR A 37 0.52 -24.85 -18.71
N GLU A 38 0.20 -25.81 -17.83
CA GLU A 38 -0.28 -25.52 -16.48
C GLU A 38 0.77 -24.78 -15.66
N ASP A 39 2.04 -25.21 -15.71
CA ASP A 39 3.13 -24.56 -15.02
C ASP A 39 3.35 -23.12 -15.52
N LEU A 40 3.26 -22.88 -16.85
CA LEU A 40 3.34 -21.55 -17.41
C LEU A 40 2.17 -20.66 -16.98
N GLN A 41 0.95 -21.18 -16.97
CA GLN A 41 -0.23 -20.45 -16.50
C GLN A 41 -0.09 -20.07 -15.00
N ARG A 42 0.36 -21.02 -14.19
CA ARG A 42 0.64 -20.79 -12.78
C ARG A 42 1.71 -19.74 -12.58
N LEU A 43 2.84 -19.84 -13.27
CA LEU A 43 3.93 -18.89 -13.21
C LEU A 43 3.48 -17.49 -13.65
N GLN A 44 2.66 -17.39 -14.70
CA GLN A 44 2.10 -16.13 -15.17
C GLN A 44 1.16 -15.50 -14.12
N ALA A 45 0.34 -16.31 -13.45
CA ALA A 45 -0.52 -15.86 -12.36
C ALA A 45 0.31 -15.35 -11.17
N ASP A 46 1.32 -16.11 -10.76
CA ASP A 46 2.22 -15.74 -9.66
C ASP A 46 3.01 -14.46 -9.99
N TYR A 47 3.50 -14.32 -11.21
CA TYR A 47 4.19 -13.10 -11.66
C TYR A 47 3.25 -11.89 -11.68
N SER A 48 2.01 -12.06 -12.14
CA SER A 48 0.99 -11.00 -12.10
C SER A 48 0.70 -10.54 -10.67
N ASN A 49 0.53 -11.48 -9.75
CA ASN A 49 0.32 -11.18 -8.33
C ASN A 49 1.54 -10.52 -7.69
N TYR A 50 2.74 -10.98 -8.01
CA TYR A 50 4.00 -10.38 -7.58
C TYR A 50 4.10 -8.92 -8.06
N ARG A 51 3.83 -8.67 -9.35
CA ARG A 51 3.86 -7.31 -9.92
C ARG A 51 2.89 -6.37 -9.21
N LYS A 52 1.64 -6.80 -8.99
CA LYS A 52 0.64 -6.02 -8.26
C LYS A 52 1.10 -5.70 -6.83
N ARG A 53 1.75 -6.65 -6.16
CA ARG A 53 2.30 -6.44 -4.81
C ARG A 53 3.43 -5.42 -4.84
N VAL A 54 4.40 -5.58 -5.75
CA VAL A 54 5.53 -4.65 -5.88
C VAL A 54 5.07 -3.22 -6.18
N ASP A 55 4.09 -3.04 -7.07
CA ASP A 55 3.56 -1.72 -7.39
C ASP A 55 2.89 -1.07 -6.16
N ARG A 56 2.16 -1.86 -5.37
CA ARG A 56 1.58 -1.40 -4.09
C ARG A 56 2.66 -1.03 -3.07
N ASP A 57 3.65 -1.89 -2.91
CA ASP A 57 4.74 -1.67 -1.95
C ASP A 57 5.55 -0.41 -2.30
N ARG A 58 5.78 -0.16 -3.60
CA ARG A 58 6.41 1.09 -4.08
C ARG A 58 5.57 2.32 -3.76
N ALA A 59 4.26 2.26 -3.96
CA ALA A 59 3.37 3.38 -3.63
C ALA A 59 3.39 3.69 -2.13
N VAL A 60 3.33 2.64 -1.29
CA VAL A 60 3.43 2.78 0.17
C VAL A 60 4.80 3.34 0.60
N ALA A 61 5.89 2.84 0.01
CA ALA A 61 7.23 3.34 0.30
C ALA A 61 7.38 4.84 -0.05
N TYR A 62 6.83 5.26 -1.19
CA TYR A 62 6.80 6.68 -1.57
C TYR A 62 6.02 7.53 -0.57
N GLU A 63 4.83 7.07 -0.17
CA GLU A 63 4.02 7.77 0.83
C GLU A 63 4.71 7.89 2.18
N LEU A 64 5.40 6.84 2.62
CA LEU A 64 6.19 6.85 3.85
C LEU A 64 7.35 7.83 3.78
N ALA A 65 8.05 7.89 2.65
CA ALA A 65 9.15 8.83 2.45
C ALA A 65 8.66 10.29 2.51
N VAL A 66 7.55 10.61 1.84
CA VAL A 66 6.95 11.95 1.92
C VAL A 66 6.47 12.27 3.34
N ALA A 67 5.81 11.32 4.00
CA ALA A 67 5.36 11.46 5.39
C ALA A 67 6.53 11.75 6.35
N SER A 68 7.68 11.08 6.15
CA SER A 68 8.88 11.31 6.96
C SER A 68 9.41 12.73 6.79
N VAL A 69 9.50 13.23 5.56
CA VAL A 69 9.94 14.61 5.29
C VAL A 69 8.98 15.62 5.89
N LEU A 70 7.67 15.40 5.72
CA LEU A 70 6.66 16.29 6.32
C LEU A 70 6.74 16.31 7.84
N ASN A 71 7.03 15.18 8.47
CA ASN A 71 7.16 15.08 9.93
C ASN A 71 8.31 15.94 10.46
N GLU A 72 9.44 16.00 9.74
CA GLU A 72 10.57 16.87 10.07
C GLU A 72 10.23 18.37 9.93
N LEU A 73 9.22 18.71 9.14
CA LEU A 73 8.78 20.10 8.98
C LEU A 73 7.76 20.55 10.04
N LEU A 74 7.14 19.63 10.78
CA LEU A 74 6.11 19.98 11.77
C LEU A 74 6.58 20.96 12.84
N PRO A 75 7.81 20.86 13.40
CA PRO A 75 8.29 21.85 14.36
C PRO A 75 8.36 23.28 13.78
N ILE A 76 8.75 23.40 12.51
CA ILE A 76 8.80 24.70 11.84
C ILE A 76 7.40 25.30 11.68
N LEU A 77 6.41 24.45 11.33
CA LEU A 77 5.01 24.90 11.23
C LEU A 77 4.44 25.31 12.60
N ASP A 78 4.84 24.63 13.68
CA ASP A 78 4.46 25.00 15.04
C ASP A 78 5.06 26.35 15.45
N ASP A 79 6.32 26.61 15.08
CA ASP A 79 6.96 27.88 15.35
C ASP A 79 6.31 29.03 14.56
N LEU A 80 5.91 28.78 13.31
CA LEU A 80 5.13 29.74 12.51
C LEU A 80 3.77 30.03 13.14
N ASP A 81 3.07 29.00 13.63
CA ASP A 81 1.79 29.18 14.34
C ASP A 81 1.97 30.00 15.61
N ARG A 82 3.04 29.74 16.37
CA ARG A 82 3.38 30.49 17.57
C ARG A 82 3.66 31.95 17.25
N ALA A 83 4.50 32.22 16.24
CA ALA A 83 4.81 33.57 15.80
C ALA A 83 3.56 34.32 15.32
N ARG A 84 2.61 33.60 14.66
CA ARG A 84 1.32 34.16 14.26
C ARG A 84 0.48 34.56 15.46
N THR A 85 0.41 33.72 16.49
CA THR A 85 -0.36 33.96 17.71
C THR A 85 0.20 35.17 18.49
N HIS A 86 1.52 35.35 18.48
CA HIS A 86 2.17 36.50 19.12
C HIS A 86 2.21 37.76 18.27
N GLY A 87 1.66 37.73 17.04
CA GLY A 87 1.65 38.88 16.14
C GLY A 87 3.01 39.24 15.53
N GLU A 88 3.96 38.29 15.55
CA GLU A 88 5.32 38.49 15.03
C GLU A 88 5.45 38.23 13.51
N LEU A 89 4.39 37.69 12.89
CA LEU A 89 4.32 37.44 11.45
C LEU A 89 3.93 38.71 10.70
N GLU A 90 4.93 39.58 10.40
CA GLU A 90 4.69 40.81 9.67
C GLU A 90 5.54 40.89 8.38
N GLY A 91 5.11 41.73 7.43
CA GLY A 91 5.86 42.08 6.23
C GLY A 91 6.30 40.86 5.41
N GLY A 92 7.57 40.81 5.09
CA GLY A 92 8.19 39.74 4.28
C GLY A 92 8.15 38.35 4.97
N PHE A 93 8.25 38.30 6.29
CA PHE A 93 8.24 37.06 7.05
C PHE A 93 6.87 36.37 6.96
N LYS A 94 5.79 37.14 7.01
CA LYS A 94 4.44 36.62 6.77
C LYS A 94 4.31 35.97 5.38
N SER A 95 4.85 36.65 4.35
CA SER A 95 4.77 36.11 2.98
C SER A 95 5.53 34.78 2.85
N VAL A 96 6.68 34.63 3.51
CA VAL A 96 7.44 33.37 3.53
C VAL A 96 6.67 32.28 4.28
N ALA A 97 6.09 32.57 5.45
CA ALA A 97 5.28 31.65 6.22
C ALA A 97 4.09 31.12 5.40
N ASP A 98 3.35 32.02 4.76
CA ASP A 98 2.20 31.67 3.92
C ASP A 98 2.62 30.82 2.70
N GLN A 99 3.81 31.05 2.12
CA GLN A 99 4.34 30.24 1.03
C GLN A 99 4.71 28.83 1.50
N ILE A 100 5.31 28.67 2.67
CA ILE A 100 5.63 27.37 3.26
C ILE A 100 4.34 26.59 3.54
N GLU A 101 3.37 27.20 4.21
CA GLU A 101 2.08 26.56 4.48
C GLU A 101 1.36 26.14 3.19
N ASN A 102 1.35 26.99 2.18
CA ASN A 102 0.78 26.66 0.87
C ASN A 102 1.54 25.51 0.18
N ALA A 103 2.86 25.47 0.29
CA ALA A 103 3.66 24.39 -0.31
C ALA A 103 3.37 23.05 0.33
N VAL A 104 3.35 22.95 1.66
CA VAL A 104 3.05 21.69 2.36
C VAL A 104 1.60 21.25 2.15
N THR A 105 0.65 22.18 2.07
CA THR A 105 -0.74 21.90 1.74
C THR A 105 -0.89 21.33 0.32
N LYS A 106 -0.15 21.86 -0.66
CA LYS A 106 -0.12 21.33 -2.03
C LYS A 106 0.45 19.91 -2.10
N ILE A 107 1.38 19.55 -1.21
CA ILE A 107 1.91 18.18 -1.08
C ILE A 107 0.84 17.24 -0.51
N GLY A 108 -0.15 17.78 0.21
CA GLY A 108 -1.26 17.04 0.79
C GLY A 108 -1.22 16.95 2.33
N LEU A 109 -0.43 17.82 2.98
CA LEU A 109 -0.48 17.97 4.44
C LEU A 109 -1.78 18.68 4.83
N VAL A 110 -2.51 18.10 5.76
CA VAL A 110 -3.75 18.67 6.30
C VAL A 110 -3.58 18.89 7.79
N LYS A 111 -3.79 20.13 8.21
CA LYS A 111 -3.80 20.57 9.60
C LYS A 111 -5.20 20.35 10.17
N PHE A 112 -5.29 19.86 11.39
CA PHE A 112 -6.54 19.65 12.08
C PHE A 112 -6.43 19.95 13.58
N GLY A 113 -7.53 19.85 14.29
CA GLY A 113 -7.67 20.21 15.70
C GLY A 113 -8.33 21.58 15.81
N GLU A 114 -9.64 21.60 16.01
CA GLU A 114 -10.45 22.77 16.26
C GLU A 114 -11.05 22.65 17.67
N ALA A 115 -11.04 23.75 18.43
CA ALA A 115 -11.64 23.79 19.74
C ALA A 115 -13.17 23.61 19.63
N GLY A 116 -13.75 22.89 20.59
CA GLY A 116 -15.19 22.62 20.60
C GLY A 116 -15.61 21.39 19.78
N THR A 117 -14.67 20.63 19.24
CA THR A 117 -14.97 19.37 18.55
C THR A 117 -15.03 18.20 19.52
N LEU A 118 -15.81 17.17 19.18
CA LEU A 118 -15.84 15.93 19.96
C LEU A 118 -14.43 15.30 20.03
N PHE A 119 -14.11 14.76 21.19
CA PHE A 119 -12.84 14.07 21.37
C PHE A 119 -12.83 12.73 20.61
N ASP A 120 -11.85 12.54 19.76
CA ASP A 120 -11.61 11.29 19.03
C ASP A 120 -10.21 10.78 19.36
N PRO A 121 -10.08 9.63 20.04
CA PRO A 121 -8.78 9.06 20.41
C PRO A 121 -7.88 8.69 19.22
N GLN A 122 -8.42 8.58 18.01
CA GLN A 122 -7.64 8.25 16.81
C GLN A 122 -6.83 9.44 16.28
N ILE A 123 -7.30 10.66 16.56
CA ILE A 123 -6.69 11.88 16.04
C ILE A 123 -6.32 12.89 17.12
N HIS A 124 -6.82 12.72 18.37
CA HIS A 124 -6.55 13.60 19.48
C HIS A 124 -5.75 12.89 20.58
N GLU A 125 -4.81 13.60 21.17
CA GLU A 125 -4.05 13.21 22.37
C GLU A 125 -4.46 14.15 23.53
N ALA A 126 -5.20 13.63 24.51
CA ALA A 126 -5.61 14.40 25.68
C ALA A 126 -4.42 14.57 26.63
N LEU A 127 -4.00 15.81 26.88
CA LEU A 127 -2.94 16.14 27.85
C LEU A 127 -3.52 16.58 29.19
N MET A 128 -4.69 17.21 29.16
CA MET A 128 -5.37 17.71 30.37
C MET A 128 -6.85 17.31 30.33
N HIS A 129 -7.39 16.97 31.48
CA HIS A 129 -8.80 16.67 31.68
C HIS A 129 -9.42 17.69 32.61
N LEU A 130 -10.53 18.24 32.21
CA LEU A 130 -11.37 19.16 32.97
C LEU A 130 -12.77 18.56 33.09
N THR A 131 -13.55 19.02 34.02
CA THR A 131 -14.97 18.66 34.15
C THR A 131 -15.80 19.95 34.12
N SER A 132 -16.89 19.97 33.37
CA SER A 132 -17.76 21.12 33.24
C SER A 132 -19.19 20.72 32.88
N SER A 133 -20.16 21.40 33.49
CA SER A 133 -21.57 21.26 33.13
C SER A 133 -21.94 21.94 31.78
N GLU A 134 -21.00 22.63 31.12
CA GLU A 134 -21.25 23.31 29.83
C GLU A 134 -21.16 22.36 28.63
N VAL A 135 -20.59 21.16 28.81
CA VAL A 135 -20.46 20.15 27.75
C VAL A 135 -21.35 18.94 28.03
N ASN A 136 -21.99 18.42 27.01
CA ASN A 136 -22.83 17.21 27.13
C ASN A 136 -22.10 15.93 26.77
N GLU A 137 -20.98 16.05 26.06
CA GLU A 137 -20.14 14.96 25.58
C GLU A 137 -18.68 15.34 25.74
N VAL A 138 -17.81 14.32 25.78
CA VAL A 138 -16.36 14.51 25.89
C VAL A 138 -15.84 15.35 24.72
N THR A 139 -15.40 16.56 25.03
CA THR A 139 -15.10 17.60 24.02
C THR A 139 -13.67 18.09 24.17
N ALA A 140 -12.97 18.25 23.03
CA ALA A 140 -11.69 18.93 22.96
C ALA A 140 -11.92 20.44 23.05
N THR A 141 -11.81 21.00 24.25
CA THR A 141 -12.16 22.42 24.51
C THR A 141 -11.04 23.37 24.14
N GLU A 142 -9.79 22.94 24.29
CA GLU A 142 -8.62 23.76 23.95
C GLU A 142 -7.61 22.92 23.15
N ILE A 143 -7.02 23.55 22.13
CA ILE A 143 -5.98 22.94 21.32
C ILE A 143 -4.63 23.50 21.72
N LEU A 144 -3.84 22.69 22.43
CA LEU A 144 -2.50 23.03 22.88
C LEU A 144 -1.48 22.95 21.75
N GLN A 145 -1.67 21.99 20.84
CA GLN A 145 -0.84 21.80 19.65
C GLN A 145 -1.68 21.19 18.52
N LYS A 146 -1.58 21.78 17.32
CA LYS A 146 -2.31 21.30 16.15
C LYS A 146 -1.86 19.91 15.73
N GLY A 147 -2.80 19.09 15.28
CA GLY A 147 -2.56 17.82 14.62
C GLY A 147 -2.31 17.97 13.13
N TYR A 148 -1.60 17.00 12.55
CA TYR A 148 -1.32 16.96 11.12
C TYR A 148 -1.52 15.56 10.56
N LYS A 149 -2.14 15.49 9.38
CA LYS A 149 -2.27 14.24 8.62
C LYS A 149 -1.81 14.42 7.19
N TYR A 150 -1.30 13.34 6.61
CA TYR A 150 -0.96 13.24 5.20
C TYR A 150 -1.76 12.10 4.60
N LYS A 151 -2.66 12.42 3.66
CA LYS A 151 -3.68 11.51 3.17
C LYS A 151 -4.48 10.90 4.34
N GLU A 152 -4.51 9.57 4.45
CA GLU A 152 -5.20 8.85 5.54
C GLU A 152 -4.31 8.62 6.79
N ARG A 153 -3.03 9.00 6.73
CA ARG A 153 -2.10 8.79 7.83
C ARG A 153 -2.03 9.99 8.74
N VAL A 154 -2.31 9.80 10.02
CA VAL A 154 -2.02 10.79 11.07
C VAL A 154 -0.50 10.80 11.31
N LEU A 155 0.13 11.93 11.04
CA LEU A 155 1.56 12.16 11.31
C LEU A 155 1.78 12.51 12.79
N ARG A 156 0.89 13.35 13.33
CA ARG A 156 0.88 13.74 14.72
C ARG A 156 -0.55 14.03 15.16
N PRO A 157 -1.03 13.45 16.28
CA PRO A 157 -2.33 13.79 16.84
C PRO A 157 -2.36 15.25 17.30
N ALA A 158 -3.54 15.84 17.35
CA ALA A 158 -3.73 17.14 17.99
C ALA A 158 -3.68 16.95 19.51
N ARG A 159 -2.85 17.72 20.19
CA ARG A 159 -2.78 17.74 21.66
C ARG A 159 -3.82 18.71 22.21
N VAL A 160 -4.70 18.19 23.03
CA VAL A 160 -5.88 18.90 23.46
C VAL A 160 -6.10 18.84 24.96
N THR A 161 -6.79 19.85 25.47
CA THR A 161 -7.47 19.77 26.77
C THR A 161 -8.87 19.21 26.51
N VAL A 162 -9.23 18.15 27.21
CA VAL A 162 -10.53 17.50 27.13
C VAL A 162 -11.38 17.91 28.30
N THR A 163 -12.64 18.21 28.05
CA THR A 163 -13.64 18.48 29.08
C THR A 163 -14.69 17.36 29.06
N ASP A 164 -14.85 16.74 30.19
CA ASP A 164 -15.87 15.73 30.46
C ASP A 164 -17.13 16.38 31.04
N PRO A 165 -18.34 15.92 30.71
CA PRO A 165 -19.56 16.37 31.36
C PRO A 165 -19.55 16.01 32.87
N GLU A 166 -20.12 16.88 33.70
CA GLU A 166 -20.35 16.62 35.14
C GLU A 166 -21.37 15.51 35.37
#